data_cb959bee0cc9daba3f940ee7cc85d521
#
_entry.id   cb959bee0cc9daba3f940ee7cc85d521
#
_cell.length_a   1.000
_cell.length_b   1.000
_cell.length_c   1.000
_cell.angle_alpha   90.00
_cell.angle_beta   90.00
_cell.angle_gamma   90.00
#
_symmetry.space_group_name_H-M   'P 1'
#
loop_
_entity.id
_entity.type
_entity.pdbx_description
1 polymer ?
#
loop_
_entity_poly.entity_id
_entity_poly.type
_entity_poly.pdbx_seq_one_letter_code
_entity_poly.pdbx_strand_id
1 'polypeptide(L)'
;MIITKTFSELDTEDLYQILRLRSEVFVVEQDCVYQDIDNKDQNAIHLYYKENDQIVAYTRIFKAGDYYENPCIGRVVVSKKNRGNDLGKKIMIDSIEYIKQNI
;
A
#
# COMPACT_ATOMS: atom_id res chain seq x y z
N MET A 1 -8.14 -8.09 -8.54
CA MET A 1 -6.83 -8.28 -9.20
C MET A 1 -5.73 -7.69 -8.33
N ILE A 2 -4.73 -8.50 -8.04
CA ILE A 2 -3.57 -8.07 -7.26
C ILE A 2 -2.47 -7.53 -8.20
N ILE A 3 -1.89 -6.41 -7.84
CA ILE A 3 -0.85 -5.74 -8.63
C ILE A 3 0.33 -5.40 -7.72
N THR A 4 1.55 -5.63 -8.22
CA THR A 4 2.78 -5.31 -7.49
C THR A 4 3.68 -4.51 -8.41
N LYS A 5 4.09 -3.31 -7.99
CA LYS A 5 4.91 -2.43 -8.82
C LYS A 5 5.92 -1.65 -7.98
N THR A 6 7.06 -1.34 -8.60
CA THR A 6 7.97 -0.33 -8.06
C THR A 6 7.38 1.05 -8.31
N PHE A 7 7.94 2.08 -7.68
CA PHE A 7 7.44 3.43 -7.86
C PHE A 7 7.50 3.86 -9.34
N SER A 8 8.59 3.56 -10.02
CA SER A 8 8.76 3.96 -11.42
C SER A 8 7.83 3.21 -12.37
N GLU A 9 7.30 2.06 -11.96
CA GLU A 9 6.36 1.30 -12.77
C GLU A 9 4.92 1.78 -12.59
N LEU A 10 4.64 2.57 -11.55
CA LEU A 10 3.30 3.11 -11.32
C LEU A 10 2.96 4.14 -12.39
N ASP A 11 1.76 4.07 -12.96
CA ASP A 11 1.30 5.18 -13.79
C ASP A 11 0.71 6.28 -12.91
N THR A 12 0.45 7.42 -13.53
CA THR A 12 -0.03 8.60 -12.81
C THR A 12 -1.37 8.33 -12.12
N GLU A 13 -2.25 7.60 -12.79
CA GLU A 13 -3.57 7.31 -12.27
C GLU A 13 -3.51 6.43 -11.03
N ASP A 14 -2.73 5.36 -11.09
CA ASP A 14 -2.59 4.46 -9.93
C ASP A 14 -1.90 5.15 -8.77
N LEU A 15 -0.87 5.94 -9.04
CA LEU A 15 -0.20 6.69 -7.98
C LEU A 15 -1.16 7.66 -7.29
N TYR A 16 -1.97 8.38 -8.08
CA TYR A 16 -2.92 9.31 -7.51
C TYR A 16 -3.94 8.60 -6.63
N GLN A 17 -4.48 7.47 -7.09
CA GLN A 17 -5.44 6.70 -6.31
C GLN A 17 -4.83 6.16 -5.02
N ILE A 18 -3.59 5.68 -5.06
CA ILE A 18 -2.89 5.20 -3.87
C ILE A 18 -2.78 6.32 -2.83
N LEU A 19 -2.32 7.48 -3.26
CA LEU A 19 -2.14 8.62 -2.34
C LEU A 19 -3.47 9.12 -1.80
N ARG A 20 -4.50 9.14 -2.65
CA ARG A 20 -5.84 9.54 -2.22
C ARG A 20 -6.40 8.59 -1.16
N LEU A 21 -6.29 7.28 -1.38
CA LEU A 21 -6.77 6.28 -0.42
C LEU A 21 -6.03 6.39 0.91
N ARG A 22 -4.71 6.55 0.88
CA ARG A 22 -3.92 6.72 2.09
C ARG A 22 -4.33 7.96 2.86
N SER A 23 -4.48 9.08 2.17
CA SER A 23 -4.89 10.33 2.80
C SER A 23 -6.29 10.22 3.41
N GLU A 24 -7.22 9.61 2.67
CA GLU A 24 -8.60 9.46 3.14
C GLU A 24 -8.70 8.67 4.44
N VAL A 25 -7.92 7.60 4.56
CA VAL A 25 -7.98 6.73 5.74
C VAL A 25 -7.08 7.22 6.87
N PHE A 26 -5.81 7.50 6.58
CA PHE A 26 -4.84 7.78 7.64
C PHE A 26 -4.95 9.20 8.18
N VAL A 27 -5.34 10.15 7.35
CA VAL A 27 -5.40 11.55 7.77
C VAL A 27 -6.84 11.96 8.07
N VAL A 28 -7.75 11.77 7.13
CA VAL A 28 -9.12 12.27 7.26
C VAL A 28 -9.95 11.39 8.20
N GLU A 29 -10.04 10.09 7.91
CA GLU A 29 -10.87 9.19 8.71
C GLU A 29 -10.37 9.06 10.15
N GLN A 30 -9.06 8.94 10.33
CA GLN A 30 -8.46 8.80 11.66
C GLN A 30 -8.28 10.12 12.39
N ASP A 31 -8.59 11.23 11.72
CA ASP A 31 -8.45 12.58 12.29
C ASP A 31 -7.05 12.80 12.86
N CYS A 32 -6.05 12.41 12.08
CA CYS A 32 -4.65 12.48 12.49
C CYS A 32 -3.86 13.33 11.51
N VAL A 33 -3.42 14.49 11.96
CA VAL A 33 -2.66 15.40 11.10
C VAL A 33 -1.19 14.99 11.12
N TYR A 34 -0.75 14.35 10.04
CA TYR A 34 0.67 14.00 9.87
C TYR A 34 0.99 13.95 8.37
N GLN A 35 2.27 13.90 8.07
CA GLN A 35 2.69 13.89 6.68
C GLN A 35 2.75 12.47 6.15
N ASP A 36 1.66 12.02 5.51
CA ASP A 36 1.58 10.68 4.94
C ASP A 36 2.56 10.50 3.76
N ILE A 37 2.69 11.52 2.93
CA ILE A 37 3.65 11.52 1.82
C ILE A 37 5.01 11.88 2.40
N ASP A 38 5.82 10.85 2.68
CA ASP A 38 7.01 10.97 3.53
C ASP A 38 8.32 10.89 2.76
N ASN A 39 8.27 11.00 1.45
CA ASN A 39 9.43 10.94 0.56
C ASN A 39 10.13 9.57 0.57
N LYS A 40 9.42 8.52 0.91
CA LYS A 40 9.96 7.15 0.94
C LYS A 40 9.31 6.23 -0.07
N ASP A 41 8.25 6.67 -0.73
CA ASP A 41 7.51 5.85 -1.69
C ASP A 41 8.36 5.46 -2.89
N GLN A 42 9.36 6.30 -3.23
CA GLN A 42 10.20 6.08 -4.40
C GLN A 42 11.05 4.82 -4.29
N ASN A 43 11.35 4.36 -3.05
CA ASN A 43 12.16 3.16 -2.82
C ASN A 43 11.32 1.94 -2.45
N ALA A 44 10.01 2.09 -2.39
CA ALA A 44 9.11 1.04 -1.92
C ALA A 44 8.60 0.18 -3.06
N ILE A 45 8.13 -1.00 -2.70
CA ILE A 45 7.30 -1.84 -3.55
C ILE A 45 5.86 -1.55 -3.16
N HIS A 46 5.01 -1.33 -4.14
CA HIS A 46 3.59 -1.01 -3.96
C HIS A 46 2.75 -2.20 -4.37
N LEU A 47 2.06 -2.79 -3.41
CA LEU A 47 1.18 -3.92 -3.63
C LEU A 47 -0.24 -3.48 -3.37
N TYR A 48 -1.14 -3.70 -4.34
CA TYR A 48 -2.50 -3.22 -4.21
C TYR A 48 -3.50 -4.07 -4.96
N TYR A 49 -4.75 -3.97 -4.54
CA TYR A 49 -5.87 -4.63 -5.19
C TYR A 49 -6.68 -3.60 -5.95
N LYS A 50 -7.00 -3.93 -7.20
CA LYS A 50 -7.79 -3.06 -8.06
C LYS A 50 -9.07 -3.78 -8.47
N GLU A 51 -10.20 -3.13 -8.27
CA GLU A 51 -11.51 -3.64 -8.67
C GLU A 51 -12.23 -2.53 -9.44
N ASN A 52 -12.72 -2.84 -10.64
CA ASN A 52 -13.42 -1.87 -11.49
C ASN A 52 -12.62 -0.57 -11.65
N ASP A 53 -11.32 -0.73 -11.93
CA ASP A 53 -10.38 0.38 -12.12
C ASP A 53 -10.17 1.25 -10.87
N GLN A 54 -10.61 0.78 -9.70
CA GLN A 54 -10.40 1.49 -8.45
C GLN A 54 -9.51 0.68 -7.51
N ILE A 55 -8.59 1.35 -6.85
CA ILE A 55 -7.73 0.73 -5.86
C ILE A 55 -8.49 0.67 -4.54
N VAL A 56 -8.70 -0.56 -4.03
CA VAL A 56 -9.53 -0.79 -2.84
C VAL A 56 -8.72 -1.20 -1.63
N ALA A 57 -7.47 -1.62 -1.81
CA ALA A 57 -6.56 -1.99 -0.72
C ALA A 57 -5.12 -1.78 -1.17
N TYR A 58 -4.23 -1.51 -0.22
CA TYR A 58 -2.85 -1.16 -0.55
C TYR A 58 -1.93 -1.49 0.63
N THR A 59 -0.70 -1.91 0.30
CA THR A 59 0.40 -1.98 1.27
C THR A 59 1.67 -1.44 0.64
N ARG A 60 2.56 -0.93 1.49
CA ARG A 60 3.87 -0.45 1.08
C ARG A 60 4.93 -1.36 1.68
N ILE A 61 5.79 -1.92 0.83
CA ILE A 61 6.79 -2.91 1.23
C ILE A 61 8.18 -2.34 1.01
N PHE A 62 9.04 -2.49 2.00
CA PHE A 62 10.45 -2.11 1.89
C PHE A 62 11.33 -3.33 2.01
N LYS A 63 12.41 -3.38 1.22
CA LYS A 63 13.43 -4.40 1.34
C LYS A 63 14.25 -4.16 2.60
N ALA A 64 14.95 -5.21 3.06
CA ALA A 64 15.89 -5.06 4.14
C ALA A 64 16.92 -3.97 3.80
N GLY A 65 17.14 -3.06 4.74
CA GLY A 65 18.10 -1.97 4.58
C GLY A 65 17.55 -0.69 3.98
N ASP A 66 16.37 -0.70 3.36
CA ASP A 66 15.82 0.51 2.73
C ASP A 66 15.09 1.41 3.74
N TYR A 67 14.52 0.83 4.77
CA TYR A 67 13.83 1.57 5.82
C TYR A 67 14.29 1.09 7.19
N TYR A 68 14.21 -0.22 7.40
CA TYR A 68 14.69 -0.89 8.60
C TYR A 68 15.68 -1.97 8.21
N GLU A 69 16.34 -2.53 9.20
CA GLU A 69 17.31 -3.62 8.98
C GLU A 69 16.65 -4.83 8.31
N ASN A 70 15.41 -5.13 8.69
CA ASN A 70 14.64 -6.23 8.10
C ASN A 70 13.60 -5.70 7.12
N PRO A 71 13.10 -6.55 6.20
CA PRO A 71 11.98 -6.14 5.34
C PRO A 71 10.79 -5.73 6.20
N CYS A 72 10.01 -4.76 5.72
CA CYS A 72 8.84 -4.33 6.47
C CYS A 72 7.66 -3.99 5.55
N ILE A 73 6.47 -4.06 6.14
CA ILE A 73 5.21 -3.74 5.47
C ILE A 73 4.57 -2.59 6.23
N GLY A 74 4.19 -1.53 5.52
CA GLY A 74 3.56 -0.39 6.14
C GLY A 74 2.45 0.18 5.29
N ARG A 75 1.84 1.25 5.77
CA ARG A 75 0.73 1.93 5.08
C ARG A 75 -0.35 0.94 4.63
N VAL A 76 -0.67 -0.04 5.49
CA VAL A 76 -1.71 -1.04 5.21
C VAL A 76 -3.06 -0.34 5.27
N VAL A 77 -3.82 -0.38 4.19
CA VAL A 77 -5.09 0.33 4.12
C VAL A 77 -6.09 -0.43 3.26
N VAL A 78 -7.35 -0.40 3.69
CA VAL A 78 -8.49 -0.91 2.93
C VAL A 78 -9.52 0.22 2.86
N SER A 79 -10.06 0.47 1.68
CA SER A 79 -11.06 1.50 1.51
C SER A 79 -12.28 1.19 2.40
N LYS A 80 -12.89 2.24 2.96
CA LYS A 80 -13.95 2.08 3.96
C LYS A 80 -15.10 1.20 3.47
N LYS A 81 -15.53 1.37 2.24
CA LYS A 81 -16.66 0.63 1.69
C LYS A 81 -16.32 -0.81 1.31
N ASN A 82 -15.05 -1.20 1.37
CA ASN A 82 -14.60 -2.54 1.05
C ASN A 82 -14.20 -3.34 2.29
N ARG A 83 -14.42 -2.79 3.48
CA ARG A 83 -14.11 -3.49 4.74
C ARG A 83 -15.16 -4.51 5.06
N GLY A 84 -14.80 -5.49 5.90
CA GLY A 84 -15.73 -6.56 6.29
C GLY A 84 -15.62 -7.81 5.44
N ASN A 85 -14.75 -7.81 4.42
CA ASN A 85 -14.55 -8.95 3.52
C ASN A 85 -13.16 -9.58 3.69
N ASP A 86 -12.52 -9.36 4.83
CA ASP A 86 -11.18 -9.87 5.15
C ASP A 86 -10.09 -9.38 4.19
N LEU A 87 -10.32 -8.29 3.46
CA LEU A 87 -9.33 -7.76 2.52
C LEU A 87 -8.03 -7.35 3.21
N GLY A 88 -8.13 -6.78 4.41
CA GLY A 88 -6.94 -6.38 5.17
C GLY A 88 -6.07 -7.58 5.49
N LYS A 89 -6.68 -8.68 5.96
CA LYS A 89 -5.97 -9.92 6.25
C LYS A 89 -5.37 -10.51 4.98
N LYS A 90 -6.14 -10.53 3.89
CA LYS A 90 -5.71 -11.10 2.63
C LYS A 90 -4.52 -10.33 2.06
N ILE A 91 -4.57 -9.00 2.07
CA ILE A 91 -3.48 -8.20 1.51
C ILE A 91 -2.20 -8.33 2.36
N MET A 92 -2.34 -8.52 3.68
CA MET A 92 -1.18 -8.79 4.53
C MET A 92 -0.55 -10.14 4.18
N ILE A 93 -1.36 -11.17 3.97
CA ILE A 93 -0.86 -12.49 3.57
C ILE A 93 -0.14 -12.39 2.23
N ASP A 94 -0.72 -11.70 1.26
CA ASP A 94 -0.10 -11.52 -0.06
C ASP A 94 1.20 -10.73 0.03
N SER A 95 1.27 -9.75 0.91
CA SER A 95 2.49 -8.96 1.12
C SER A 95 3.60 -9.80 1.73
N ILE A 96 3.27 -10.63 2.71
CA ILE A 96 4.23 -11.54 3.34
C ILE A 96 4.75 -12.54 2.31
N GLU A 97 3.85 -13.09 1.50
CA GLU A 97 4.25 -14.01 0.42
C GLU A 97 5.18 -13.35 -0.59
N TYR A 98 4.88 -12.11 -0.95
CA TYR A 98 5.75 -11.37 -1.86
C TYR A 98 7.16 -11.24 -1.29
N ILE A 99 7.26 -10.91 -0.02
CA ILE A 99 8.57 -10.78 0.65
C ILE A 99 9.31 -12.12 0.63
N LYS A 100 8.63 -13.22 0.94
CA LYS A 100 9.24 -14.55 0.96
C LYS A 100 9.78 -14.95 -0.41
N GLN A 101 9.09 -14.57 -1.47
CA GLN A 101 9.44 -15.01 -2.83
C GLN A 101 10.42 -14.08 -3.53
N ASN A 102 10.47 -12.80 -3.17
CA ASN A 102 11.18 -11.78 -3.94
C ASN A 102 12.24 -11.00 -3.16
N ILE A 103 12.28 -11.17 -1.84
CA ILE A 103 13.18 -10.38 -1.00
C ILE A 103 13.99 -11.31 -0.01
#